data_2de9412cdc6af90c9c592124c4a9640a
#
_entry.id   2de9412cdc6af90c9c592124c4a9640a
#
_cell.length_a   1.000
_cell.length_b   1.000
_cell.length_c   1.000
_cell.angle_alpha   90.00
_cell.angle_beta   90.00
_cell.angle_gamma   90.00
#
_symmetry.space_group_name_H-M   'P 1'
#
loop_
_entity.id
_entity.type
_entity.pdbx_description
1 polymer ?
#
loop_
_entity_poly.entity_id
_entity_poly.type
_entity_poly.pdbx_seq_one_letter_code
_entity_poly.pdbx_strand_id
1 'polypeptide(L)'
;MTRKISFDYQQALASATDLFWKNGYAATGLRDLLKVMGIGEGSFYNTLKSKKQLYLACVERYNEEVVGKREQALLAAPTAALGIRAFFADVLDSLDNPQTPSRLCLLAAMETEEVLVDDELRLRAEQALADLKAMFAGRLAEDRKRGELPASLDPQLNAAIIATYLKGLWRMALVEYERPAFERQIDAFLTALGL
;
A
#
# COMPACT_ATOMS: atom_id res chain seq x y z
N MET A 1 -5.03 7.30 -37.90
CA MET A 1 -5.67 8.35 -37.08
C MET A 1 -5.86 7.80 -35.69
N THR A 2 -5.06 8.25 -34.73
CA THR A 2 -5.17 7.84 -33.30
C THR A 2 -6.46 8.50 -32.77
N ARG A 3 -7.47 7.69 -32.44
CA ARG A 3 -8.74 8.17 -31.89
C ARG A 3 -8.43 8.83 -30.54
N LYS A 4 -8.67 10.14 -30.45
CA LYS A 4 -8.45 10.92 -29.23
C LYS A 4 -9.25 10.29 -28.09
N ILE A 5 -8.59 10.00 -26.96
CA ILE A 5 -9.25 9.54 -25.73
C ILE A 5 -10.31 10.59 -25.40
N SER A 6 -11.59 10.18 -25.32
CA SER A 6 -12.73 11.11 -25.16
C SER A 6 -13.13 11.31 -23.70
N PHE A 7 -12.33 10.80 -22.73
CA PHE A 7 -12.59 10.91 -21.30
C PHE A 7 -11.30 11.30 -20.55
N ASP A 8 -11.44 11.84 -19.37
CA ASP A 8 -10.30 12.09 -18.47
C ASP A 8 -9.80 10.76 -17.90
N TYR A 9 -8.67 10.30 -18.43
CA TYR A 9 -8.05 9.04 -18.03
C TYR A 9 -7.64 9.05 -16.55
N GLN A 10 -7.08 10.16 -16.07
CA GLN A 10 -6.62 10.26 -14.67
C GLN A 10 -7.79 10.21 -13.68
N GLN A 11 -8.86 10.91 -13.98
CA GLN A 11 -10.08 10.87 -13.16
C GLN A 11 -10.72 9.48 -13.19
N ALA A 12 -10.79 8.84 -14.34
CA ALA A 12 -11.33 7.49 -14.48
C ALA A 12 -10.47 6.46 -13.72
N LEU A 13 -9.14 6.57 -13.81
CA LEU A 13 -8.21 5.71 -13.07
C LEU A 13 -8.36 5.90 -11.57
N ALA A 14 -8.49 7.15 -11.09
CA ALA A 14 -8.73 7.44 -9.67
C ALA A 14 -10.01 6.76 -9.16
N SER A 15 -11.13 6.92 -9.88
CA SER A 15 -12.40 6.29 -9.52
C SER A 15 -12.34 4.76 -9.50
N ALA A 16 -11.59 4.17 -10.44
CA ALA A 16 -11.36 2.73 -10.47
C ALA A 16 -10.47 2.25 -9.31
N THR A 17 -9.44 3.05 -8.96
CA THR A 17 -8.56 2.78 -7.81
C THR A 17 -9.36 2.72 -6.51
N ASP A 18 -10.22 3.69 -6.27
CA ASP A 18 -11.08 3.73 -5.09
C ASP A 18 -12.02 2.52 -5.02
N LEU A 19 -12.59 2.12 -6.16
CA LEU A 19 -13.50 0.96 -6.22
C LEU A 19 -12.75 -0.35 -5.94
N PHE A 20 -11.57 -0.55 -6.53
CA PHE A 20 -10.73 -1.72 -6.24
C PHE A 20 -10.22 -1.71 -4.81
N TRP A 21 -9.87 -0.55 -4.27
CA TRP A 21 -9.43 -0.43 -2.88
C TRP A 21 -10.55 -0.82 -1.90
N LYS A 22 -11.79 -0.40 -2.20
CA LYS A 22 -12.95 -0.70 -1.37
C LYS A 22 -13.36 -2.17 -1.43
N ASN A 23 -13.41 -2.78 -2.61
CA ASN A 23 -14.04 -4.07 -2.84
C ASN A 23 -13.02 -5.21 -3.04
N GLY A 24 -11.75 -4.90 -3.35
CA GLY A 24 -10.76 -5.88 -3.82
C GLY A 24 -10.93 -6.22 -5.31
N TYR A 25 -9.94 -6.96 -5.84
CA TYR A 25 -9.92 -7.32 -7.26
C TYR A 25 -11.06 -8.27 -7.65
N ALA A 26 -11.24 -9.37 -6.91
CA ALA A 26 -12.19 -10.43 -7.27
C ALA A 26 -13.64 -9.92 -7.26
N ALA A 27 -14.03 -9.20 -6.22
CA ALA A 27 -15.40 -8.70 -6.04
C ALA A 27 -15.77 -7.49 -6.90
N THR A 28 -14.80 -6.88 -7.61
CA THR A 28 -15.07 -5.72 -8.47
C THR A 28 -15.46 -6.18 -9.88
N GLY A 29 -16.70 -5.92 -10.30
CA GLY A 29 -17.22 -6.27 -11.62
C GLY A 29 -16.85 -5.25 -12.71
N LEU A 30 -16.74 -5.68 -13.97
CA LEU A 30 -16.48 -4.77 -15.09
C LEU A 30 -17.58 -3.71 -15.23
N ARG A 31 -18.84 -4.07 -15.02
CA ARG A 31 -19.97 -3.13 -15.10
C ARG A 31 -19.83 -1.99 -14.09
N ASP A 32 -19.41 -2.30 -12.87
CA ASP A 32 -19.23 -1.30 -11.82
C ASP A 32 -18.04 -0.39 -12.12
N LEU A 33 -16.96 -0.95 -12.68
CA LEU A 33 -15.81 -0.17 -13.16
C LEU A 33 -16.24 0.83 -14.24
N LEU A 34 -16.94 0.37 -15.30
CA LEU A 34 -17.44 1.23 -16.37
C LEU A 34 -18.31 2.37 -15.82
N LYS A 35 -19.17 2.05 -14.85
CA LYS A 35 -20.06 3.02 -14.20
C LYS A 35 -19.30 4.10 -13.43
N VAL A 36 -18.33 3.72 -12.56
CA VAL A 36 -17.59 4.71 -11.77
C VAL A 36 -16.60 5.52 -12.61
N MET A 37 -16.06 4.92 -13.67
CA MET A 37 -15.16 5.58 -14.62
C MET A 37 -15.90 6.49 -15.60
N GLY A 38 -17.22 6.37 -15.73
CA GLY A 38 -18.03 7.14 -16.68
C GLY A 38 -17.70 6.85 -18.14
N ILE A 39 -17.27 5.62 -18.47
CA ILE A 39 -16.84 5.24 -19.83
C ILE A 39 -17.64 4.05 -20.36
N GLY A 40 -17.78 3.99 -21.68
CA GLY A 40 -18.38 2.86 -22.37
C GLY A 40 -17.39 1.70 -22.56
N GLU A 41 -17.92 0.49 -22.74
CA GLU A 41 -17.16 -0.75 -22.88
C GLU A 41 -16.14 -0.68 -24.04
N GLY A 42 -16.50 -0.09 -25.17
CA GLY A 42 -15.58 0.09 -26.31
C GLY A 42 -14.38 0.98 -25.95
N SER A 43 -14.58 2.06 -25.18
CA SER A 43 -13.50 2.93 -24.69
C SER A 43 -12.60 2.20 -23.70
N PHE A 44 -13.19 1.39 -22.82
CA PHE A 44 -12.49 0.57 -21.85
C PHE A 44 -11.49 -0.38 -22.53
N TYR A 45 -11.97 -1.25 -23.43
CA TYR A 45 -11.10 -2.24 -24.10
C TYR A 45 -10.06 -1.60 -25.02
N ASN A 46 -10.39 -0.48 -25.66
CA ASN A 46 -9.43 0.24 -26.50
C ASN A 46 -8.27 0.84 -25.71
N THR A 47 -8.53 1.33 -24.48
CA THR A 47 -7.55 2.06 -23.67
C THR A 47 -6.88 1.16 -22.63
N LEU A 48 -7.66 0.35 -21.91
CA LEU A 48 -7.25 -0.37 -20.71
C LEU A 48 -7.06 -1.88 -20.92
N LYS A 49 -7.45 -2.40 -22.08
CA LYS A 49 -7.27 -3.80 -22.52
C LYS A 49 -8.04 -4.84 -21.70
N SER A 50 -7.91 -4.84 -20.36
CA SER A 50 -8.56 -5.81 -19.49
C SER A 50 -8.74 -5.26 -18.06
N LYS A 51 -9.60 -5.91 -17.27
CA LYS A 51 -9.74 -5.64 -15.82
C LYS A 51 -8.40 -5.78 -15.10
N LYS A 52 -7.59 -6.78 -15.46
CA LYS A 52 -6.28 -7.02 -14.86
C LYS A 52 -5.31 -5.87 -15.15
N GLN A 53 -5.22 -5.42 -16.40
CA GLN A 53 -4.35 -4.28 -16.75
C GLN A 53 -4.81 -2.98 -16.08
N LEU A 54 -6.12 -2.74 -15.99
CA LEU A 54 -6.64 -1.64 -15.19
C LEU A 54 -6.26 -1.76 -13.72
N TYR A 55 -6.39 -2.96 -13.13
CA TYR A 55 -6.03 -3.17 -11.73
C TYR A 55 -4.55 -2.90 -11.46
N LEU A 56 -3.65 -3.37 -12.33
CA LEU A 56 -2.22 -3.08 -12.23
C LEU A 56 -1.94 -1.58 -12.32
N ALA A 57 -2.61 -0.87 -13.22
CA ALA A 57 -2.49 0.60 -13.30
C ALA A 57 -3.01 1.31 -12.02
N CYS A 58 -4.09 0.80 -11.42
CA CYS A 58 -4.61 1.31 -10.15
C CYS A 58 -3.65 1.04 -8.98
N VAL A 59 -3.02 -0.13 -8.95
CA VAL A 59 -2.02 -0.50 -7.96
C VAL A 59 -0.79 0.41 -8.06
N GLU A 60 -0.36 0.73 -9.29
CA GLU A 60 0.77 1.63 -9.50
C GLU A 60 0.45 3.07 -9.04
N ARG A 61 -0.71 3.59 -9.43
CA ARG A 61 -1.20 4.88 -8.94
C ARG A 61 -1.24 4.94 -7.40
N TYR A 62 -1.77 3.89 -6.76
CA TYR A 62 -1.81 3.80 -5.30
C TYR A 62 -0.40 3.80 -4.69
N ASN A 63 0.51 3.07 -5.31
CA ASN A 63 1.91 3.01 -4.88
C ASN A 63 2.56 4.41 -4.91
N GLU A 64 2.39 5.14 -6.00
CA GLU A 64 2.93 6.49 -6.14
C GLU A 64 2.30 7.49 -5.16
N GLU A 65 0.97 7.50 -5.03
CA GLU A 65 0.24 8.53 -4.29
C GLU A 65 0.16 8.27 -2.79
N VAL A 66 0.10 7.01 -2.36
CA VAL A 66 -0.07 6.65 -0.95
C VAL A 66 1.24 6.14 -0.36
N VAL A 67 1.85 5.12 -0.97
CA VAL A 67 3.08 4.52 -0.43
C VAL A 67 4.25 5.49 -0.57
N GLY A 68 4.37 6.19 -1.70
CA GLY A 68 5.42 7.19 -1.92
C GLY A 68 5.43 8.31 -0.89
N LYS A 69 4.27 8.78 -0.42
CA LYS A 69 4.20 9.76 0.68
C LYS A 69 4.73 9.22 1.99
N ARG A 70 4.41 7.96 2.32
CA ARG A 70 4.89 7.27 3.53
C ARG A 70 6.39 7.05 3.48
N GLU A 71 6.91 6.66 2.32
CA GLU A 71 8.34 6.55 2.09
C GLU A 71 9.06 7.89 2.27
N GLN A 72 8.53 8.97 1.72
CA GLN A 72 9.08 10.31 1.90
C GLN A 72 9.11 10.71 3.39
N ALA A 73 8.05 10.44 4.15
CA ALA A 73 8.02 10.71 5.59
C ALA A 73 9.06 9.87 6.36
N LEU A 74 9.23 8.60 6.00
CA LEU A 74 10.26 7.72 6.55
C LEU A 74 11.67 8.27 6.30
N LEU A 75 11.95 8.70 5.08
CA LEU A 75 13.28 9.16 4.65
C LEU A 75 13.62 10.57 5.16
N ALA A 76 12.63 11.44 5.30
CA ALA A 76 12.82 12.81 5.78
C ALA A 76 13.11 12.90 7.29
N ALA A 77 12.79 11.87 8.06
CA ALA A 77 13.01 11.86 9.49
C ALA A 77 14.51 11.78 9.85
N PRO A 78 14.93 12.38 10.98
CA PRO A 78 16.34 12.37 11.40
C PRO A 78 16.89 10.96 11.64
N THR A 79 16.08 10.07 12.25
CA THR A 79 16.46 8.69 12.56
C THR A 79 15.46 7.67 12.01
N ALA A 80 15.91 6.43 11.82
CA ALA A 80 15.05 5.32 11.40
C ALA A 80 13.86 5.11 12.37
N ALA A 81 14.11 5.21 13.67
CA ALA A 81 13.07 5.09 14.68
C ALA A 81 11.96 6.13 14.50
N LEU A 82 12.32 7.40 14.33
CA LEU A 82 11.37 8.49 14.06
C LEU A 82 10.66 8.33 12.71
N GLY A 83 11.39 7.91 11.67
CA GLY A 83 10.82 7.69 10.36
C GLY A 83 9.82 6.54 10.32
N ILE A 84 10.12 5.43 10.99
CA ILE A 84 9.20 4.29 11.11
C ILE A 84 7.95 4.70 11.92
N ARG A 85 8.11 5.47 12.99
CA ARG A 85 6.97 6.04 13.75
C ARG A 85 6.12 6.96 12.89
N ALA A 86 6.73 7.84 12.09
CA ALA A 86 6.01 8.71 11.16
C ALA A 86 5.25 7.90 10.10
N PHE A 87 5.84 6.83 9.59
CA PHE A 87 5.17 5.90 8.67
C PHE A 87 3.91 5.28 9.31
N PHE A 88 4.01 4.77 10.53
CA PHE A 88 2.87 4.21 11.25
C PHE A 88 1.81 5.27 11.58
N ALA A 89 2.22 6.49 11.93
CA ALA A 89 1.30 7.60 12.17
C ALA A 89 0.45 7.91 10.93
N ASP A 90 1.07 7.99 9.73
CA ASP A 90 0.33 8.16 8.47
C ASP A 90 -0.62 6.99 8.17
N VAL A 91 -0.22 5.75 8.53
CA VAL A 91 -1.13 4.60 8.43
C VAL A 91 -2.35 4.79 9.32
N LEU A 92 -2.17 5.21 10.59
CA LEU A 92 -3.28 5.46 11.50
C LEU A 92 -4.16 6.63 11.02
N ASP A 93 -3.57 7.70 10.50
CA ASP A 93 -4.30 8.82 9.90
C ASP A 93 -5.18 8.37 8.72
N SER A 94 -4.66 7.45 7.92
CA SER A 94 -5.43 6.83 6.83
C SER A 94 -6.58 5.96 7.35
N LEU A 95 -6.41 5.26 8.48
CA LEU A 95 -7.46 4.45 9.10
C LEU A 95 -8.58 5.30 9.72
N ASP A 96 -8.25 6.49 10.21
CA ASP A 96 -9.20 7.45 10.78
C ASP A 96 -9.93 8.27 9.72
N ASN A 97 -9.35 8.39 8.52
CA ASN A 97 -9.93 9.22 7.46
C ASN A 97 -11.17 8.54 6.84
N PRO A 98 -12.38 9.11 7.00
CA PRO A 98 -13.62 8.54 6.46
C PRO A 98 -13.68 8.54 4.93
N GLN A 99 -12.77 9.27 4.26
CA GLN A 99 -12.66 9.29 2.80
C GLN A 99 -11.76 8.14 2.28
N THR A 100 -11.01 7.47 3.15
CA THR A 100 -10.22 6.30 2.75
C THR A 100 -11.16 5.14 2.38
N PRO A 101 -11.08 4.59 1.15
CA PRO A 101 -12.03 3.60 0.67
C PRO A 101 -12.06 2.31 1.48
N SER A 102 -10.94 1.91 2.07
CA SER A 102 -10.81 0.72 2.91
C SER A 102 -9.71 0.89 3.97
N ARG A 103 -9.91 0.31 5.14
CA ARG A 103 -8.87 0.20 6.18
C ARG A 103 -7.72 -0.74 5.78
N LEU A 104 -7.94 -1.65 4.84
CA LEU A 104 -6.87 -2.49 4.30
C LEU A 104 -6.11 -1.73 3.21
N CYS A 105 -4.78 -1.73 3.28
CA CYS A 105 -3.93 -1.24 2.20
C CYS A 105 -4.23 -1.97 0.88
N LEU A 106 -4.32 -1.25 -0.24
CA LEU A 106 -4.61 -1.86 -1.55
C LEU A 106 -3.57 -2.92 -1.94
N LEU A 107 -2.27 -2.68 -1.64
CA LEU A 107 -1.21 -3.66 -1.90
C LEU A 107 -1.38 -4.92 -1.00
N ALA A 108 -1.76 -4.74 0.27
CA ALA A 108 -2.05 -5.87 1.16
C ALA A 108 -3.34 -6.62 0.76
N ALA A 109 -4.27 -5.96 0.07
CA ALA A 109 -5.46 -6.58 -0.49
C ALA A 109 -5.18 -7.48 -1.70
N MET A 110 -3.99 -7.39 -2.32
CA MET A 110 -3.55 -8.32 -3.37
C MET A 110 -3.21 -9.72 -2.83
N GLU A 111 -3.02 -9.88 -1.53
CA GLU A 111 -2.56 -11.12 -0.90
C GLU A 111 -3.73 -12.06 -0.58
N THR A 112 -4.58 -12.33 -1.57
CA THR A 112 -5.67 -13.31 -1.51
C THR A 112 -5.42 -14.43 -2.50
N GLU A 113 -5.92 -15.63 -2.20
CA GLU A 113 -5.74 -16.78 -3.07
C GLU A 113 -6.24 -16.50 -4.49
N GLU A 114 -7.39 -15.82 -4.64
CA GLU A 114 -7.98 -15.48 -5.94
C GLU A 114 -7.10 -14.54 -6.77
N VAL A 115 -6.29 -13.71 -6.14
CA VAL A 115 -5.34 -12.81 -6.84
C VAL A 115 -4.05 -13.55 -7.14
N LEU A 116 -3.53 -14.32 -6.19
CA LEU A 116 -2.22 -14.98 -6.28
C LEU A 116 -2.16 -16.16 -7.25
N VAL A 117 -3.31 -16.69 -7.72
CA VAL A 117 -3.34 -17.69 -8.79
C VAL A 117 -2.97 -17.12 -10.17
N ASP A 118 -3.12 -15.82 -10.39
CA ASP A 118 -2.66 -15.13 -11.61
C ASP A 118 -1.18 -14.76 -11.46
N ASP A 119 -0.32 -15.27 -12.33
CA ASP A 119 1.13 -15.08 -12.23
C ASP A 119 1.56 -13.61 -12.26
N GLU A 120 0.92 -12.77 -13.09
CA GLU A 120 1.26 -11.36 -13.21
C GLU A 120 0.88 -10.58 -11.95
N LEU A 121 -0.29 -10.85 -11.39
CA LEU A 121 -0.74 -10.24 -10.14
C LEU A 121 0.09 -10.73 -8.95
N ARG A 122 0.45 -12.01 -8.93
CA ARG A 122 1.33 -12.59 -7.91
C ARG A 122 2.71 -11.93 -7.92
N LEU A 123 3.34 -11.82 -9.09
CA LEU A 123 4.63 -11.14 -9.23
C LEU A 123 4.56 -9.67 -8.74
N ARG A 124 3.47 -8.96 -9.04
CA ARG A 124 3.29 -7.59 -8.54
C ARG A 124 3.14 -7.52 -7.02
N ALA A 125 2.42 -8.49 -6.42
CA ALA A 125 2.29 -8.59 -4.96
C ALA A 125 3.64 -8.93 -4.29
N GLU A 126 4.40 -9.87 -4.87
CA GLU A 126 5.76 -10.23 -4.42
C GLU A 126 6.69 -9.01 -4.46
N GLN A 127 6.65 -8.24 -5.56
CA GLN A 127 7.43 -7.01 -5.69
C GLN A 127 7.05 -5.98 -4.64
N ALA A 128 5.75 -5.74 -4.41
CA ALA A 128 5.28 -4.80 -3.38
C ALA A 128 5.77 -5.17 -1.97
N LEU A 129 5.79 -6.46 -1.66
CA LEU A 129 6.35 -6.95 -0.38
C LEU A 129 7.87 -6.77 -0.31
N ALA A 130 8.57 -7.03 -1.41
CA ALA A 130 10.02 -6.83 -1.48
C ALA A 130 10.39 -5.35 -1.31
N ASP A 131 9.69 -4.45 -2.00
CA ASP A 131 9.88 -2.99 -1.92
C ASP A 131 9.65 -2.47 -0.49
N LEU A 132 8.56 -2.90 0.16
CA LEU A 132 8.25 -2.53 1.54
C LEU A 132 9.38 -2.95 2.51
N LYS A 133 9.89 -4.18 2.37
CA LYS A 133 11.01 -4.65 3.19
C LYS A 133 12.30 -3.89 2.89
N ALA A 134 12.59 -3.66 1.60
CA ALA A 134 13.80 -2.94 1.18
C ALA A 134 13.82 -1.50 1.71
N MET A 135 12.68 -0.82 1.69
CA MET A 135 12.51 0.54 2.20
C MET A 135 12.88 0.62 3.70
N PHE A 136 12.32 -0.23 4.55
CA PHE A 136 12.67 -0.25 5.97
C PHE A 136 14.11 -0.70 6.21
N ALA A 137 14.58 -1.74 5.51
CA ALA A 137 15.94 -2.25 5.66
C ALA A 137 16.99 -1.22 5.28
N GLY A 138 16.78 -0.47 4.20
CA GLY A 138 17.66 0.61 3.77
C GLY A 138 17.79 1.68 4.85
N ARG A 139 16.66 2.14 5.39
CA ARG A 139 16.65 3.18 6.42
C ARG A 139 17.34 2.73 7.73
N LEU A 140 17.07 1.48 8.16
CA LEU A 140 17.74 0.89 9.34
C LEU A 140 19.25 0.71 9.12
N ALA A 141 19.66 0.29 7.92
CA ALA A 141 21.07 0.11 7.58
C ALA A 141 21.85 1.42 7.59
N GLU A 142 21.24 2.52 7.14
CA GLU A 142 21.84 3.86 7.20
C GLU A 142 22.12 4.30 8.64
N ASP A 143 21.14 4.17 9.56
CA ASP A 143 21.30 4.54 10.96
C ASP A 143 22.33 3.64 11.68
N ARG A 144 22.33 2.33 11.38
CA ARG A 144 23.36 1.43 11.88
C ARG A 144 24.77 1.84 11.40
N LYS A 145 24.90 2.24 10.12
CA LYS A 145 26.18 2.72 9.58
C LYS A 145 26.64 4.02 10.25
N ARG A 146 25.70 4.88 10.67
CA ARG A 146 26.00 6.13 11.41
C ARG A 146 26.29 5.88 12.90
N GLY A 147 26.11 4.67 13.39
CA GLY A 147 26.27 4.33 14.81
C GLY A 147 25.09 4.73 15.69
N GLU A 148 23.96 5.10 15.09
CA GLU A 148 22.72 5.47 15.80
C GLU A 148 21.90 4.24 16.21
N LEU A 149 22.19 3.09 15.60
CA LEU A 149 21.63 1.79 15.97
C LEU A 149 22.73 0.80 16.31
N PRO A 150 22.45 -0.19 17.20
CA PRO A 150 23.44 -1.20 17.59
C PRO A 150 23.98 -1.97 16.38
N ALA A 151 25.29 -2.28 16.37
CA ALA A 151 25.93 -3.10 15.34
C ALA A 151 25.31 -4.50 15.23
N SER A 152 24.74 -5.02 16.33
CA SER A 152 24.05 -6.30 16.39
C SER A 152 22.67 -6.31 15.74
N LEU A 153 22.06 -5.13 15.45
CA LEU A 153 20.77 -5.05 14.79
C LEU A 153 20.92 -5.52 13.33
N ASP A 154 20.12 -6.50 12.94
CA ASP A 154 20.02 -6.95 11.56
C ASP A 154 18.92 -6.15 10.82
N PRO A 155 19.26 -5.25 9.88
CA PRO A 155 18.28 -4.43 9.18
C PRO A 155 17.29 -5.25 8.34
N GLN A 156 17.72 -6.35 7.74
CA GLN A 156 16.86 -7.18 6.90
C GLN A 156 15.83 -7.94 7.75
N LEU A 157 16.28 -8.53 8.85
CA LEU A 157 15.40 -9.23 9.79
C LEU A 157 14.39 -8.26 10.41
N ASN A 158 14.85 -7.09 10.91
CA ASN A 158 13.96 -6.11 11.52
C ASN A 158 12.96 -5.53 10.52
N ALA A 159 13.38 -5.26 9.28
CA ALA A 159 12.46 -4.84 8.22
C ALA A 159 11.39 -5.88 7.91
N ALA A 160 11.75 -7.16 7.88
CA ALA A 160 10.78 -8.24 7.70
C ALA A 160 9.78 -8.33 8.87
N ILE A 161 10.25 -8.16 10.10
CA ILE A 161 9.40 -8.14 11.31
C ILE A 161 8.44 -6.93 11.27
N ILE A 162 8.94 -5.74 10.92
CA ILE A 162 8.13 -4.52 10.78
C ILE A 162 7.07 -4.70 9.71
N ALA A 163 7.43 -5.22 8.54
CA ALA A 163 6.48 -5.48 7.45
C ALA A 163 5.40 -6.49 7.85
N THR A 164 5.78 -7.54 8.58
CA THR A 164 4.82 -8.55 9.10
C THR A 164 3.86 -7.93 10.12
N TYR A 165 4.37 -7.14 11.06
CA TYR A 165 3.55 -6.44 12.04
C TYR A 165 2.57 -5.47 11.36
N LEU A 166 3.03 -4.67 10.41
CA LEU A 166 2.21 -3.74 9.63
C LEU A 166 1.06 -4.44 8.90
N LYS A 167 1.32 -5.60 8.30
CA LYS A 167 0.27 -6.42 7.64
C LYS A 167 -0.75 -6.95 8.64
N GLY A 168 -0.30 -7.40 9.79
CA GLY A 168 -1.15 -7.81 10.90
C GLY A 168 -2.02 -6.66 11.40
N LEU A 169 -1.43 -5.48 11.56
CA LEU A 169 -2.13 -4.26 11.99
C LEU A 169 -3.30 -3.90 11.06
N TRP A 170 -3.09 -3.90 9.76
CA TRP A 170 -4.17 -3.65 8.79
C TRP A 170 -5.28 -4.71 8.86
N ARG A 171 -4.93 -5.99 9.03
CA ARG A 171 -5.93 -7.06 9.17
C ARG A 171 -6.74 -6.92 10.45
N MET A 172 -6.10 -6.58 11.57
CA MET A 172 -6.78 -6.31 12.84
C MET A 172 -7.72 -5.11 12.71
N ALA A 173 -7.30 -4.04 12.04
CA ALA A 173 -8.10 -2.82 11.86
C ALA A 173 -9.41 -3.04 11.06
N LEU A 174 -9.53 -4.12 10.28
CA LEU A 174 -10.79 -4.50 9.63
C LEU A 174 -11.85 -4.98 10.62
N VAL A 175 -11.41 -5.59 11.71
CA VAL A 175 -12.30 -6.22 12.72
C VAL A 175 -12.51 -5.27 13.89
N GLU A 176 -11.41 -4.75 14.43
CA GLU A 176 -11.41 -3.89 15.60
C GLU A 176 -10.35 -2.80 15.40
N TYR A 177 -10.75 -1.55 15.52
CA TYR A 177 -9.84 -0.41 15.43
C TYR A 177 -10.20 0.67 16.44
N GLU A 178 -9.26 0.94 17.33
CA GLU A 178 -9.27 2.05 18.26
C GLU A 178 -7.89 2.70 18.26
N ARG A 179 -7.78 3.95 17.78
CA ARG A 179 -6.49 4.63 17.59
C ARG A 179 -5.59 4.58 18.80
N PRO A 180 -6.04 4.94 20.04
CA PRO A 180 -5.15 4.91 21.22
C PRO A 180 -4.62 3.51 21.54
N ALA A 181 -5.37 2.46 21.28
CA ALA A 181 -4.93 1.09 21.46
C ALA A 181 -3.84 0.70 20.46
N PHE A 182 -4.03 1.08 19.18
CA PHE A 182 -3.05 0.83 18.11
C PHE A 182 -1.75 1.62 18.33
N GLU A 183 -1.82 2.88 18.76
CA GLU A 183 -0.64 3.69 19.12
C GLU A 183 0.18 3.00 20.22
N ARG A 184 -0.46 2.55 21.30
CA ARG A 184 0.24 1.80 22.38
C ARG A 184 0.86 0.49 21.88
N GLN A 185 0.18 -0.24 20.99
CA GLN A 185 0.73 -1.47 20.41
C GLN A 185 1.95 -1.19 19.53
N ILE A 186 1.90 -0.15 18.70
CA ILE A 186 3.02 0.28 17.85
C ILE A 186 4.21 0.69 18.73
N ASP A 187 3.97 1.49 19.77
CA ASP A 187 5.02 1.91 20.70
C ASP A 187 5.69 0.72 21.39
N ALA A 188 4.91 -0.21 21.93
CA ALA A 188 5.44 -1.42 22.56
C ALA A 188 6.24 -2.28 21.57
N PHE A 189 5.73 -2.43 20.33
CA PHE A 189 6.39 -3.18 19.27
C PHE A 189 7.72 -2.56 18.86
N LEU A 190 7.76 -1.25 18.59
CA LEU A 190 9.00 -0.57 18.18
C LEU A 190 10.02 -0.54 19.30
N THR A 191 9.58 -0.30 20.54
CA THR A 191 10.45 -0.36 21.73
C THR A 191 11.10 -1.75 21.89
N ALA A 192 10.34 -2.83 21.65
CA ALA A 192 10.89 -4.19 21.71
C ALA A 192 11.93 -4.46 20.61
N LEU A 193 11.91 -3.74 19.51
CA LEU A 193 12.92 -3.79 18.45
C LEU A 193 14.11 -2.84 18.71
N GLY A 194 14.09 -2.04 19.77
CA GLY A 194 15.11 -1.03 20.06
C GLY A 194 14.97 0.24 19.18
N LEU A 195 13.74 0.56 18.74
CA LEU A 195 13.39 1.68 17.85
C LEU A 195 12.49 2.71 18.53
#